data_6c4f40fb456422c7764452fe20a81788
#
_entry.id   6c4f40fb456422c7764452fe20a81788
#
_cell.length_a   1.000
_cell.length_b   1.000
_cell.length_c   1.000
_cell.angle_alpha   90.00
_cell.angle_beta   90.00
_cell.angle_gamma   90.00
#
_symmetry.space_group_name_H-M   'P 1'
#
loop_
_entity.id
_entity.type
_entity.pdbx_description
1 polymer ?
#
loop_
_entity_poly.entity_id
_entity_poly.type
_entity_poly.pdbx_seq_one_letter_code
_entity_poly.pdbx_strand_id
1 'polypeptide(L)'
;MANIIGGLAVSHTPTIGFAVDHDKQHEGAWEPIFASFAPMQQWLEEKKPDALVYIFNDHVTSFFFDHYSAFSLGIDNEYRVADEGGGPRDLPPVKGDAALSRHIGTSLMSDEFDMSFFMDKPLDHGLFSPLSALLPFKDGWPTKVIPLQIGVLQFPIPSARRCYKLGQALRRAIESYPEDINVAIVATGGLSHQVHGERCGFNNVEWDQQFMDLLVNDPERLTELTIAQYAELSGVEGTEEIMWLVMRGALSANVVKKHQGYYLPSMTGIATLVLENQAGAVPLDNMQQHREKMARELAGIEKLPGSYPFTQQRSLDSLRLNRFLHQLIQPGPRERFRHDAEAMFNAAQLSARECEMIRQRDWRSLIQYGASFFLLEKMGAVIGASNLDIYAAMRGISLEEFMKTRNQQVTYSVAGKEDQTAK
;
A
#
# COMPACT_ATOMS: atom_id res chain seq x y z
N MET A 1 13.07 10.35 -17.23
CA MET A 1 13.11 9.38 -16.12
C MET A 1 12.68 10.09 -14.87
N ALA A 2 12.03 9.40 -13.97
CA ALA A 2 11.59 9.99 -12.72
C ALA A 2 12.76 10.51 -11.88
N ASN A 3 12.54 11.63 -11.21
CA ASN A 3 13.53 12.32 -10.41
C ASN A 3 12.99 12.55 -8.99
N ILE A 4 13.79 12.25 -7.97
CA ILE A 4 13.44 12.55 -6.59
C ILE A 4 13.93 13.96 -6.26
N ILE A 5 12.99 14.88 -6.07
CA ILE A 5 13.30 16.31 -5.84
C ILE A 5 13.58 16.64 -4.38
N GLY A 6 13.07 15.84 -3.45
CA GLY A 6 13.29 16.02 -2.02
C GLY A 6 12.41 15.14 -1.16
N GLY A 7 12.52 15.32 0.14
CA GLY A 7 11.73 14.63 1.15
C GLY A 7 11.15 15.57 2.18
N LEU A 8 9.96 15.23 2.64
CA LEU A 8 9.27 15.89 3.73
C LEU A 8 9.05 14.86 4.85
N ALA A 9 9.30 15.26 6.09
CA ALA A 9 8.90 14.45 7.22
C ALA A 9 7.97 15.26 8.12
N VAL A 10 6.90 14.64 8.60
CA VAL A 10 5.83 15.33 9.32
C VAL A 10 5.10 14.39 10.28
N SER A 11 4.79 14.87 11.48
CA SER A 11 3.96 14.12 12.41
C SER A 11 2.52 13.99 11.91
N HIS A 12 1.85 12.88 12.24
CA HIS A 12 0.53 12.53 11.71
C HIS A 12 -0.58 12.42 12.76
N THR A 13 -0.46 13.12 13.87
CA THR A 13 -1.51 13.04 14.91
C THR A 13 -2.91 13.33 14.34
N PRO A 14 -3.96 12.61 14.79
CA PRO A 14 -5.32 12.82 14.29
C PRO A 14 -5.83 14.25 14.60
N THR A 15 -5.26 14.89 15.62
CA THR A 15 -5.60 16.25 16.02
C THR A 15 -5.24 17.30 14.96
N ILE A 16 -4.23 17.06 14.11
CA ILE A 16 -3.92 17.93 12.96
C ILE A 16 -5.10 17.95 11.99
N GLY A 17 -5.63 16.77 11.63
CA GLY A 17 -6.81 16.66 10.78
C GLY A 17 -8.04 17.31 11.40
N PHE A 18 -8.27 17.11 12.70
CA PHE A 18 -9.34 17.77 13.44
C PHE A 18 -9.27 19.30 13.34
N ALA A 19 -8.08 19.87 13.49
CA ALA A 19 -7.92 21.32 13.41
C ALA A 19 -8.19 21.84 11.98
N VAL A 20 -7.84 21.09 10.94
CA VAL A 20 -8.16 21.43 9.54
C VAL A 20 -9.67 21.40 9.33
N ASP A 21 -10.37 20.34 9.76
CA ASP A 21 -11.80 20.17 9.54
C ASP A 21 -12.68 21.20 10.28
N HIS A 22 -12.16 21.80 11.36
CA HIS A 22 -12.88 22.77 12.19
C HIS A 22 -12.33 24.20 12.08
N ASP A 23 -11.52 24.50 11.07
CA ASP A 23 -10.91 25.81 10.81
C ASP A 23 -10.16 26.40 12.03
N LYS A 24 -9.46 25.53 12.81
CA LYS A 24 -8.77 25.88 14.06
C LYS A 24 -7.29 26.27 13.88
N GLN A 25 -6.79 26.30 12.66
CA GLN A 25 -5.36 26.51 12.35
C GLN A 25 -4.79 27.81 12.93
N HIS A 26 -5.64 28.82 13.15
CA HIS A 26 -5.27 30.15 13.68
C HIS A 26 -5.58 30.33 15.17
N GLU A 27 -6.11 29.31 15.84
CA GLU A 27 -6.30 29.36 17.30
C GLU A 27 -4.95 29.15 17.99
N GLY A 28 -4.71 29.89 19.11
CA GLY A 28 -3.40 29.93 19.76
C GLY A 28 -2.79 28.58 20.15
N ALA A 29 -3.60 27.56 20.39
CA ALA A 29 -3.11 26.18 20.64
C ALA A 29 -2.59 25.48 19.39
N TRP A 30 -3.08 25.84 18.19
CA TRP A 30 -2.79 25.20 16.91
C TRP A 30 -1.81 26.01 16.06
N GLU A 31 -1.80 27.33 16.23
CA GLU A 31 -1.00 28.24 15.42
C GLU A 31 0.48 27.83 15.31
N PRO A 32 1.20 27.41 16.38
CA PRO A 32 2.60 27.00 16.24
C PRO A 32 2.78 25.77 15.36
N ILE A 33 1.80 24.83 15.34
CA ILE A 33 1.81 23.65 14.50
C ILE A 33 1.67 24.08 13.04
N PHE A 34 0.62 24.86 12.72
CA PHE A 34 0.33 25.24 11.34
C PHE A 34 1.33 26.26 10.77
N ALA A 35 1.93 27.10 11.62
CA ALA A 35 3.06 27.93 11.23
C ALA A 35 4.26 27.10 10.76
N SER A 36 4.47 25.91 11.31
CA SER A 36 5.52 25.01 10.86
C SER A 36 5.17 24.22 9.58
N PHE A 37 3.88 24.11 9.22
CA PHE A 37 3.45 23.54 7.93
C PHE A 37 3.62 24.53 6.77
N ALA A 38 3.53 25.83 7.00
CA ALA A 38 3.58 26.84 5.92
C ALA A 38 4.82 26.73 5.02
N PRO A 39 6.07 26.55 5.52
CA PRO A 39 7.23 26.34 4.67
C PRO A 39 7.16 25.05 3.85
N MET A 40 6.49 23.98 4.35
CA MET A 40 6.28 22.74 3.62
C MET A 40 5.29 22.95 2.47
N GLN A 41 4.17 23.63 2.74
CA GLN A 41 3.17 24.02 1.72
C GLN A 41 3.82 24.85 0.62
N GLN A 42 4.61 25.88 0.98
CA GLN A 42 5.32 26.69 0.02
C GLN A 42 6.28 25.86 -0.85
N TRP A 43 7.05 24.96 -0.23
CA TRP A 43 7.96 24.09 -0.98
C TRP A 43 7.21 23.20 -1.97
N LEU A 44 6.07 22.61 -1.57
CA LEU A 44 5.23 21.79 -2.44
C LEU A 44 4.61 22.62 -3.59
N GLU A 45 4.18 23.84 -3.32
CA GLU A 45 3.63 24.75 -4.33
C GLU A 45 4.70 25.19 -5.34
N GLU A 46 5.93 25.45 -4.89
CA GLU A 46 7.06 25.80 -5.76
C GLU A 46 7.54 24.62 -6.61
N LYS A 47 7.65 23.42 -6.01
CA LYS A 47 8.24 22.23 -6.66
C LYS A 47 7.23 21.44 -7.50
N LYS A 48 5.95 21.47 -7.15
CA LYS A 48 4.85 20.82 -7.86
C LYS A 48 5.16 19.36 -8.24
N PRO A 49 5.43 18.48 -7.27
CA PRO A 49 5.70 17.08 -7.58
C PRO A 49 4.51 16.43 -8.29
N ASP A 50 4.76 15.60 -9.29
CA ASP A 50 3.76 14.83 -10.01
C ASP A 50 3.17 13.71 -9.11
N ALA A 51 4.00 13.18 -8.20
CA ALA A 51 3.60 12.16 -7.25
C ALA A 51 4.32 12.31 -5.90
N LEU A 52 3.62 11.92 -4.82
CA LEU A 52 4.18 11.74 -3.48
C LEU A 52 4.26 10.26 -3.17
N VAL A 53 5.44 9.72 -2.89
CA VAL A 53 5.53 8.43 -2.20
C VAL A 53 5.36 8.72 -0.71
N TYR A 54 4.26 8.23 -0.15
CA TYR A 54 3.78 8.62 1.16
C TYR A 54 3.91 7.46 2.16
N ILE A 55 4.89 7.58 3.04
CA ILE A 55 5.25 6.57 4.04
C ILE A 55 4.46 6.84 5.31
N PHE A 56 3.67 5.86 5.75
CA PHE A 56 2.79 5.97 6.91
C PHE A 56 2.62 4.61 7.60
N ASN A 57 2.07 4.59 8.80
CA ASN A 57 1.45 3.40 9.40
C ASN A 57 -0.06 3.60 9.51
N ASP A 58 -0.78 2.50 9.42
CA ASP A 58 -2.23 2.43 9.66
C ASP A 58 -2.46 2.10 11.14
N HIS A 59 -3.45 2.77 11.75
CA HIS A 59 -3.79 2.60 13.16
C HIS A 59 -4.93 1.59 13.37
N VAL A 60 -4.73 0.38 12.85
CA VAL A 60 -5.66 -0.76 12.98
C VAL A 60 -7.03 -0.47 12.33
N THR A 61 -7.02 0.33 11.28
CA THR A 61 -8.23 0.72 10.54
C THR A 61 -8.45 -0.16 9.32
N SER A 62 -7.49 -0.21 8.41
CA SER A 62 -7.55 -1.04 7.19
C SER A 62 -6.64 -2.26 7.23
N PHE A 63 -5.67 -2.29 8.14
CA PHE A 63 -4.75 -3.40 8.36
C PHE A 63 -4.92 -3.91 9.79
N PHE A 64 -5.18 -5.21 9.94
CA PHE A 64 -5.44 -5.81 11.24
C PHE A 64 -4.37 -6.86 11.60
N PHE A 65 -4.25 -7.17 12.87
CA PHE A 65 -3.21 -8.03 13.43
C PHE A 65 -3.30 -9.52 13.05
N ASP A 66 -4.36 -9.93 12.37
CA ASP A 66 -4.48 -11.27 11.78
C ASP A 66 -3.64 -11.43 10.51
N HIS A 67 -3.27 -10.33 9.85
CA HIS A 67 -2.34 -10.28 8.73
C HIS A 67 -1.66 -8.90 8.64
N TYR A 68 -0.65 -8.66 9.47
CA TYR A 68 0.01 -7.36 9.61
C TYR A 68 1.39 -7.38 8.96
N SER A 69 1.48 -6.79 7.78
CA SER A 69 2.71 -6.80 6.96
C SER A 69 3.72 -5.77 7.43
N ALA A 70 5.01 -6.13 7.41
CA ALA A 70 6.09 -5.19 7.68
C ALA A 70 6.14 -4.03 6.66
N PHE A 71 5.90 -4.34 5.38
CA PHE A 71 5.86 -3.37 4.27
C PHE A 71 4.69 -3.68 3.35
N SER A 72 3.83 -2.70 3.11
CA SER A 72 2.70 -2.81 2.19
C SER A 72 2.61 -1.60 1.27
N LEU A 73 2.57 -1.84 -0.03
CA LEU A 73 2.50 -0.80 -1.05
C LEU A 73 1.10 -0.76 -1.68
N GLY A 74 0.49 0.42 -1.70
CA GLY A 74 -0.75 0.63 -2.42
C GLY A 74 -0.52 0.64 -3.94
N ILE A 75 -1.32 -0.14 -4.67
CA ILE A 75 -1.21 -0.27 -6.14
C ILE A 75 -2.50 0.12 -6.86
N ASP A 76 -3.32 0.94 -6.23
CA ASP A 76 -4.60 1.40 -6.77
C ASP A 76 -4.47 2.78 -7.45
N ASN A 77 -5.52 3.16 -8.19
CA ASN A 77 -5.63 4.47 -8.83
C ASN A 77 -6.30 5.52 -7.94
N GLU A 78 -6.87 5.10 -6.80
CA GLU A 78 -7.59 5.99 -5.89
C GLU A 78 -7.63 5.41 -4.47
N TYR A 79 -7.55 6.31 -3.48
CA TYR A 79 -7.64 5.94 -2.06
C TYR A 79 -8.65 6.84 -1.37
N ARG A 80 -9.60 6.23 -0.68
CA ARG A 80 -10.65 6.90 0.10
C ARG A 80 -10.22 7.08 1.54
N VAL A 81 -10.84 8.04 2.22
CA VAL A 81 -10.69 8.23 3.66
C VAL A 81 -11.38 7.09 4.40
N ALA A 82 -10.73 6.56 5.43
CA ALA A 82 -11.31 5.55 6.31
C ALA A 82 -12.27 6.17 7.32
N ASP A 83 -13.23 5.37 7.76
CA ASP A 83 -14.01 5.65 8.96
C ASP A 83 -13.26 5.11 10.18
N GLU A 84 -12.92 5.99 11.10
CA GLU A 84 -12.20 5.66 12.33
C GLU A 84 -13.13 5.66 13.56
N GLY A 85 -14.43 5.43 13.35
CA GLY A 85 -15.45 5.31 14.41
C GLY A 85 -16.31 6.55 14.61
N GLY A 86 -16.05 7.65 13.91
CA GLY A 86 -16.84 8.88 13.95
C GLY A 86 -17.46 9.27 12.61
N GLY A 87 -17.36 8.42 11.62
CA GLY A 87 -17.59 8.72 10.23
C GLY A 87 -16.30 9.17 9.51
N PRO A 88 -16.18 8.93 8.20
CA PRO A 88 -15.04 9.41 7.43
C PRO A 88 -15.03 10.94 7.39
N ARG A 89 -13.82 11.52 7.43
CA ARG A 89 -13.65 12.97 7.22
C ARG A 89 -14.17 13.36 5.82
N ASP A 90 -14.72 14.56 5.71
CA ASP A 90 -15.23 15.12 4.44
C ASP A 90 -14.08 15.59 3.53
N LEU A 91 -13.34 14.64 3.01
CA LEU A 91 -12.22 14.84 2.10
C LEU A 91 -12.45 14.04 0.81
N PRO A 92 -12.10 14.61 -0.36
CA PRO A 92 -12.17 13.86 -1.60
C PRO A 92 -11.17 12.71 -1.59
N PRO A 93 -11.45 11.60 -2.30
CA PRO A 93 -10.47 10.56 -2.52
C PRO A 93 -9.20 11.10 -3.17
N VAL A 94 -8.04 10.61 -2.75
CA VAL A 94 -6.77 10.99 -3.37
C VAL A 94 -6.44 10.04 -4.52
N LYS A 95 -5.99 10.60 -5.65
CA LYS A 95 -5.57 9.81 -6.81
C LYS A 95 -4.25 9.10 -6.52
N GLY A 96 -4.18 7.82 -6.87
CA GLY A 96 -2.96 7.03 -6.92
C GLY A 96 -2.28 7.07 -8.28
N ASP A 97 -1.14 6.42 -8.37
CA ASP A 97 -0.47 6.09 -9.63
C ASP A 97 -0.14 4.59 -9.67
N ALA A 98 -1.10 3.78 -10.09
CA ALA A 98 -0.95 2.34 -10.10
C ALA A 98 0.21 1.85 -11.01
N ALA A 99 0.55 2.59 -12.06
CA ALA A 99 1.65 2.24 -12.95
C ALA A 99 3.01 2.42 -12.25
N LEU A 100 3.24 3.59 -11.65
CA LEU A 100 4.43 3.87 -10.87
C LEU A 100 4.51 2.98 -9.63
N SER A 101 3.40 2.76 -8.93
CA SER A 101 3.33 1.86 -7.77
C SER A 101 3.76 0.44 -8.11
N ARG A 102 3.25 -0.13 -9.20
CA ARG A 102 3.64 -1.48 -9.64
C ARG A 102 5.10 -1.56 -10.06
N HIS A 103 5.62 -0.53 -10.73
CA HIS A 103 7.03 -0.45 -11.06
C HIS A 103 7.90 -0.45 -9.78
N ILE A 104 7.55 0.40 -8.80
CA ILE A 104 8.22 0.43 -7.49
C ILE A 104 8.14 -0.94 -6.82
N GLY A 105 6.96 -1.55 -6.76
CA GLY A 105 6.77 -2.86 -6.15
C GLY A 105 7.61 -3.95 -6.80
N THR A 106 7.65 -4.00 -8.13
CA THR A 106 8.48 -4.95 -8.88
C THR A 106 9.98 -4.74 -8.62
N SER A 107 10.42 -3.49 -8.56
CA SER A 107 11.79 -3.14 -8.24
C SER A 107 12.18 -3.58 -6.84
N LEU A 108 11.36 -3.26 -5.84
CA LEU A 108 11.61 -3.65 -4.46
C LEU A 108 11.66 -5.17 -4.28
N MET A 109 10.75 -5.91 -4.93
CA MET A 109 10.78 -7.39 -4.93
C MET A 109 12.07 -7.92 -5.58
N SER A 110 12.54 -7.31 -6.67
CA SER A 110 13.80 -7.71 -7.30
C SER A 110 15.04 -7.37 -6.45
N ASP A 111 14.93 -6.42 -5.54
CA ASP A 111 15.93 -6.06 -4.54
C ASP A 111 15.72 -6.82 -3.20
N GLU A 112 14.97 -7.93 -3.23
CA GLU A 112 14.77 -8.88 -2.13
C GLU A 112 14.03 -8.28 -0.92
N PHE A 113 13.14 -7.30 -1.16
CA PHE A 113 12.18 -6.83 -0.17
C PHE A 113 10.87 -7.60 -0.30
N ASP A 114 10.45 -8.24 0.79
CA ASP A 114 9.17 -8.97 0.88
C ASP A 114 8.02 -7.96 0.99
N MET A 115 7.51 -7.53 -0.16
CA MET A 115 6.44 -6.54 -0.22
C MET A 115 5.06 -7.20 -0.24
N SER A 116 4.16 -6.71 0.59
CA SER A 116 2.73 -6.89 0.39
C SER A 116 2.18 -5.79 -0.52
N PHE A 117 1.08 -6.08 -1.19
CA PHE A 117 0.38 -5.11 -2.04
C PHE A 117 -1.07 -5.00 -1.60
N PHE A 118 -1.59 -3.78 -1.60
CA PHE A 118 -2.99 -3.56 -1.27
C PHE A 118 -3.71 -2.70 -2.30
N MET A 119 -5.00 -2.93 -2.41
CA MET A 119 -5.91 -2.20 -3.27
C MET A 119 -7.29 -2.13 -2.62
N ASP A 120 -8.07 -1.11 -2.97
CA ASP A 120 -9.43 -0.86 -2.46
C ASP A 120 -9.51 -0.87 -0.92
N LYS A 121 -8.49 -0.32 -0.26
CA LYS A 121 -8.48 -0.07 1.17
C LYS A 121 -8.60 1.43 1.42
N PRO A 122 -9.54 1.87 2.27
CA PRO A 122 -9.54 3.25 2.76
C PRO A 122 -8.34 3.46 3.67
N LEU A 123 -7.86 4.69 3.77
CA LEU A 123 -6.68 5.04 4.55
C LEU A 123 -7.04 6.00 5.68
N ASP A 124 -6.37 5.86 6.80
CA ASP A 124 -6.66 6.54 8.05
C ASP A 124 -5.96 7.90 8.20
N HIS A 125 -6.01 8.44 9.41
CA HIS A 125 -5.37 9.71 9.76
C HIS A 125 -3.85 9.69 9.57
N GLY A 126 -3.18 8.55 9.64
CA GLY A 126 -1.74 8.43 9.40
C GLY A 126 -1.32 8.99 8.05
N LEU A 127 -2.22 8.90 7.06
CA LEU A 127 -2.04 9.53 5.76
C LEU A 127 -2.80 10.87 5.68
N PHE A 128 -4.11 10.89 5.94
CA PHE A 128 -4.95 12.03 5.61
C PHE A 128 -4.85 13.22 6.56
N SER A 129 -4.44 13.04 7.84
CA SER A 129 -4.23 14.17 8.75
C SER A 129 -3.17 15.13 8.22
N PRO A 130 -1.91 14.71 8.05
CA PRO A 130 -0.89 15.62 7.54
C PRO A 130 -1.11 15.99 6.08
N LEU A 131 -1.64 15.09 5.23
CA LEU A 131 -1.91 15.41 3.83
C LEU A 131 -2.86 16.60 3.69
N SER A 132 -3.94 16.65 4.49
CA SER A 132 -4.91 17.76 4.50
C SER A 132 -4.34 19.07 5.03
N ALA A 133 -3.26 19.01 5.82
CA ALA A 133 -2.52 20.19 6.26
C ALA A 133 -1.43 20.64 5.25
N LEU A 134 -0.94 19.71 4.42
CA LEU A 134 0.13 20.00 3.46
C LEU A 134 -0.40 20.51 2.11
N LEU A 135 -1.55 20.02 1.65
CA LEU A 135 -2.06 20.28 0.31
C LEU A 135 -3.49 20.83 0.32
N PRO A 136 -3.82 21.73 -0.61
CA PRO A 136 -5.21 22.12 -0.83
C PRO A 136 -5.99 20.93 -1.41
N PHE A 137 -7.25 20.74 -0.97
CA PHE A 137 -8.07 19.59 -1.37
C PHE A 137 -9.50 19.95 -1.80
N LYS A 138 -9.96 21.19 -1.59
CA LYS A 138 -11.34 21.60 -1.87
C LYS A 138 -11.75 21.44 -3.35
N ASP A 139 -10.81 21.64 -4.25
CA ASP A 139 -11.00 21.43 -5.71
C ASP A 139 -10.37 20.10 -6.19
N GLY A 140 -10.13 19.18 -5.28
CA GLY A 140 -9.37 17.95 -5.48
C GLY A 140 -7.89 18.11 -5.16
N TRP A 141 -7.21 16.99 -4.96
CA TRP A 141 -5.79 16.99 -4.63
C TRP A 141 -4.93 17.33 -5.84
N PRO A 142 -3.92 18.22 -5.72
CA PRO A 142 -3.11 18.67 -6.85
C PRO A 142 -2.09 17.64 -7.34
N THR A 143 -1.81 16.59 -6.57
CA THR A 143 -0.80 15.58 -6.87
C THR A 143 -1.30 14.17 -6.55
N LYS A 144 -0.69 13.16 -7.17
CA LYS A 144 -0.96 11.75 -6.91
C LYS A 144 -0.23 11.28 -5.66
N VAL A 145 -0.77 10.27 -4.98
CA VAL A 145 -0.17 9.67 -3.78
C VAL A 145 0.04 8.18 -3.97
N ILE A 146 1.24 7.71 -3.66
CA ILE A 146 1.61 6.30 -3.61
C ILE A 146 1.83 5.93 -2.15
N PRO A 147 0.85 5.30 -1.49
CA PRO A 147 0.94 4.99 -0.07
C PRO A 147 1.83 3.77 0.16
N LEU A 148 2.82 3.93 1.03
CA LEU A 148 3.70 2.87 1.52
C LEU A 148 3.51 2.73 3.03
N GLN A 149 2.75 1.72 3.44
CA GLN A 149 2.50 1.42 4.84
C GLN A 149 3.67 0.63 5.43
N ILE A 150 4.11 1.04 6.61
CA ILE A 150 5.11 0.36 7.43
C ILE A 150 4.43 -0.20 8.69
N GLY A 151 4.61 -1.49 8.93
CA GLY A 151 4.03 -2.14 10.11
C GLY A 151 4.85 -1.89 11.36
N VAL A 152 4.47 -0.90 12.17
CA VAL A 152 5.18 -0.48 13.38
C VAL A 152 4.40 -0.73 14.69
N LEU A 153 3.14 -1.21 14.61
CA LEU A 153 2.30 -1.39 15.81
C LEU A 153 2.35 -2.80 16.40
N GLN A 154 2.79 -3.80 15.65
CA GLN A 154 2.85 -5.20 16.11
C GLN A 154 4.29 -5.71 16.05
N PHE A 155 4.87 -5.96 17.21
CA PHE A 155 6.23 -6.49 17.31
C PHE A 155 6.30 -7.98 16.90
N PRO A 156 7.37 -8.41 16.18
CA PRO A 156 8.55 -7.64 15.82
C PRO A 156 8.29 -6.70 14.64
N ILE A 157 8.76 -5.46 14.74
CA ILE A 157 8.70 -4.46 13.67
C ILE A 157 10.01 -4.44 12.85
N PRO A 158 10.03 -3.82 11.65
CA PRO A 158 11.26 -3.64 10.88
C PRO A 158 12.32 -2.88 11.67
N SER A 159 13.59 -3.26 11.55
CA SER A 159 14.67 -2.48 12.16
C SER A 159 14.88 -1.15 11.43
N ALA A 160 15.43 -0.16 12.12
CA ALA A 160 15.84 1.13 11.57
C ALA A 160 16.73 0.96 10.33
N ARG A 161 17.70 0.04 10.39
CA ARG A 161 18.56 -0.34 9.25
C ARG A 161 17.76 -0.89 8.07
N ARG A 162 16.74 -1.72 8.32
CA ARG A 162 15.88 -2.27 7.26
C ARG A 162 15.07 -1.17 6.58
N CYS A 163 14.54 -0.21 7.36
CA CYS A 163 13.83 0.95 6.85
C CYS A 163 14.73 1.86 6.00
N TYR A 164 15.94 2.15 6.46
CA TYR A 164 16.91 2.94 5.68
C TYR A 164 17.28 2.26 4.35
N LYS A 165 17.54 0.94 4.38
CA LYS A 165 17.79 0.14 3.16
C LYS A 165 16.58 0.10 2.22
N LEU A 166 15.36 0.04 2.76
CA LEU A 166 14.14 0.15 1.95
C LEU A 166 14.11 1.49 1.21
N GLY A 167 14.47 2.59 1.88
CA GLY A 167 14.61 3.90 1.25
C GLY A 167 15.62 3.90 0.11
N GLN A 168 16.79 3.31 0.30
CA GLN A 168 17.81 3.20 -0.75
C GLN A 168 17.33 2.40 -1.97
N ALA A 169 16.58 1.31 -1.74
CA ALA A 169 15.95 0.53 -2.81
C ALA A 169 14.81 1.30 -3.49
N LEU A 170 14.00 2.03 -2.71
CA LEU A 170 12.94 2.89 -3.20
C LEU A 170 13.49 3.98 -4.14
N ARG A 171 14.65 4.56 -3.81
CA ARG A 171 15.33 5.50 -4.70
C ARG A 171 15.63 4.88 -6.06
N ARG A 172 16.27 3.71 -6.08
CA ARG A 172 16.56 2.98 -7.33
C ARG A 172 15.29 2.68 -8.13
N ALA A 173 14.24 2.27 -7.41
CA ALA A 173 12.94 1.98 -8.01
C ALA A 173 12.36 3.20 -8.72
N ILE A 174 12.30 4.35 -8.05
CA ILE A 174 11.76 5.58 -8.62
C ILE A 174 12.62 6.07 -9.79
N GLU A 175 13.92 6.20 -9.59
CA GLU A 175 14.85 6.72 -10.61
C GLU A 175 14.91 5.81 -11.86
N SER A 176 14.56 4.51 -11.73
CA SER A 176 14.45 3.59 -12.87
C SER A 176 13.14 3.70 -13.65
N TYR A 177 12.13 4.42 -13.13
CA TYR A 177 10.86 4.61 -13.84
C TYR A 177 11.06 5.42 -15.12
N PRO A 178 10.52 4.97 -16.29
CA PRO A 178 10.88 5.53 -17.56
C PRO A 178 10.28 6.94 -17.84
N GLU A 179 9.18 7.28 -17.20
CA GLU A 179 8.51 8.55 -17.40
C GLU A 179 9.29 9.72 -16.76
N ASP A 180 9.21 10.89 -17.37
CA ASP A 180 9.84 12.12 -16.87
C ASP A 180 8.89 12.82 -15.90
N ILE A 181 9.03 12.47 -14.63
CA ILE A 181 8.19 12.99 -13.53
C ILE A 181 9.04 13.36 -12.32
N ASN A 182 8.56 14.33 -11.57
CA ASN A 182 9.13 14.72 -10.29
C ASN A 182 8.39 14.05 -9.14
N VAL A 183 9.14 13.36 -8.29
CA VAL A 183 8.61 12.64 -7.13
C VAL A 183 9.16 13.26 -5.86
N ALA A 184 8.30 13.52 -4.87
CA ALA A 184 8.73 13.82 -3.51
C ALA A 184 8.41 12.64 -2.58
N ILE A 185 9.22 12.46 -1.54
CA ILE A 185 9.03 11.41 -0.55
C ILE A 185 8.48 12.05 0.73
N VAL A 186 7.33 11.63 1.19
CA VAL A 186 6.75 12.08 2.45
C VAL A 186 6.82 10.95 3.46
N ALA A 187 7.43 11.19 4.61
CA ALA A 187 7.39 10.26 5.74
C ALA A 187 6.57 10.86 6.86
N THR A 188 5.72 10.05 7.45
CA THR A 188 4.92 10.44 8.61
C THR A 188 5.30 9.66 9.86
N GLY A 189 4.70 9.96 10.99
CA GLY A 189 4.96 9.37 12.29
C GLY A 189 5.22 10.43 13.34
N GLY A 190 4.75 10.20 14.57
CA GLY A 190 5.08 11.05 15.70
C GLY A 190 6.55 10.93 16.07
N LEU A 191 7.12 11.99 16.67
CA LEU A 191 8.36 11.87 17.42
C LEU A 191 8.06 11.25 18.79
N SER A 192 8.87 11.55 19.82
CA SER A 192 8.71 10.85 21.10
C SER A 192 7.28 10.96 21.64
N HIS A 193 6.67 9.81 21.89
CA HIS A 193 5.38 9.68 22.56
C HIS A 193 5.13 8.24 23.02
N GLN A 194 4.30 8.14 24.06
CA GLN A 194 3.72 6.87 24.48
C GLN A 194 2.30 7.10 24.95
N VAL A 195 1.35 6.35 24.36
CA VAL A 195 -0.09 6.56 24.62
C VAL A 195 -0.70 5.48 25.50
N HIS A 196 0.03 4.42 25.83
CA HIS A 196 -0.47 3.33 26.66
C HIS A 196 0.49 2.96 27.80
N GLY A 197 -0.02 2.21 28.80
CA GLY A 197 0.73 1.76 29.96
C GLY A 197 1.06 2.89 30.94
N GLU A 198 1.89 2.59 31.94
CA GLU A 198 2.28 3.53 33.00
C GLU A 198 3.20 4.64 32.51
N ARG A 199 3.81 4.49 31.33
CA ARG A 199 4.59 5.55 30.65
C ARG A 199 3.74 6.46 29.77
N CYS A 200 2.41 6.34 29.78
CA CYS A 200 1.53 7.22 29.02
C CYS A 200 1.85 8.69 29.27
N GLY A 201 2.01 9.47 28.20
CA GLY A 201 2.46 10.86 28.27
C GLY A 201 3.97 11.05 28.27
N PHE A 202 4.76 9.98 28.06
CA PHE A 202 6.20 10.08 27.90
C PHE A 202 6.55 10.88 26.64
N ASN A 203 7.46 11.84 26.81
CA ASN A 203 8.10 12.58 25.72
C ASN A 203 9.58 12.79 26.06
N ASN A 204 10.41 12.94 25.04
CA ASN A 204 11.84 13.19 25.18
C ASN A 204 12.31 14.23 24.15
N VAL A 205 12.13 15.49 24.49
CA VAL A 205 12.45 16.63 23.61
C VAL A 205 13.90 16.64 23.18
N GLU A 206 14.83 16.24 24.07
CA GLU A 206 16.26 16.20 23.76
C GLU A 206 16.55 15.15 22.68
N TRP A 207 15.96 13.96 22.82
CA TRP A 207 16.07 12.92 21.81
C TRP A 207 15.44 13.35 20.47
N ASP A 208 14.26 13.94 20.49
CA ASP A 208 13.56 14.40 19.29
C ASP A 208 14.44 15.37 18.47
N GLN A 209 15.11 16.32 19.13
CA GLN A 209 16.04 17.24 18.47
C GLN A 209 17.29 16.51 17.96
N GLN A 210 17.85 15.58 18.75
CA GLN A 210 18.99 14.77 18.35
C GLN A 210 18.64 13.85 17.16
N PHE A 211 17.46 13.23 17.16
CA PHE A 211 16.98 12.39 16.06
C PHE A 211 16.88 13.20 14.76
N MET A 212 16.26 14.37 14.79
CA MET A 212 16.14 15.24 13.61
C MET A 212 17.52 15.70 13.10
N ASP A 213 18.45 16.02 13.98
CA ASP A 213 19.82 16.40 13.59
C ASP A 213 20.57 15.23 12.95
N LEU A 214 20.53 14.06 13.56
CA LEU A 214 21.15 12.84 13.02
C LEU A 214 20.51 12.44 11.67
N LEU A 215 19.21 12.56 11.55
CA LEU A 215 18.51 12.24 10.30
C LEU A 215 19.04 13.08 9.12
N VAL A 216 19.39 14.33 9.36
CA VAL A 216 19.98 15.22 8.34
C VAL A 216 21.44 14.92 8.10
N ASN A 217 22.25 14.85 9.17
CA ASN A 217 23.71 14.94 9.12
C ASN A 217 24.42 13.59 9.20
N ASP A 218 23.84 12.60 9.89
CA ASP A 218 24.44 11.26 10.09
C ASP A 218 23.35 10.18 10.24
N PRO A 219 22.53 9.93 9.20
CA PRO A 219 21.43 8.98 9.29
C PRO A 219 21.87 7.53 9.51
N GLU A 220 23.09 7.18 9.17
CA GLU A 220 23.60 5.83 9.37
C GLU A 220 23.71 5.49 10.85
N ARG A 221 24.07 6.44 11.70
CA ARG A 221 24.11 6.27 13.15
C ARG A 221 22.75 5.87 13.74
N LEU A 222 21.67 6.42 13.20
CA LEU A 222 20.29 6.03 13.59
C LEU A 222 20.01 4.55 13.24
N THR A 223 20.66 4.00 12.22
CA THR A 223 20.48 2.59 11.83
C THR A 223 21.19 1.60 12.76
N GLU A 224 22.04 2.06 13.64
CA GLU A 224 22.75 1.22 14.61
C GLU A 224 21.93 0.96 15.87
N LEU A 225 20.93 1.80 16.14
CA LEU A 225 20.04 1.64 17.29
C LEU A 225 19.10 0.44 17.09
N THR A 226 18.95 -0.32 18.18
CA THR A 226 17.95 -1.39 18.25
C THR A 226 16.55 -0.78 18.46
N ILE A 227 15.50 -1.54 18.13
CA ILE A 227 14.12 -1.12 18.39
C ILE A 227 13.86 -0.90 19.89
N ALA A 228 14.51 -1.68 20.77
CA ALA A 228 14.42 -1.46 22.22
C ALA A 228 14.98 -0.10 22.63
N GLN A 229 16.11 0.33 22.03
CA GLN A 229 16.69 1.65 22.28
C GLN A 229 15.80 2.77 21.73
N TYR A 230 15.19 2.59 20.53
CA TYR A 230 14.17 3.51 20.06
C TYR A 230 13.01 3.63 21.05
N ALA A 231 12.44 2.51 21.50
CA ALA A 231 11.34 2.52 22.46
C ALA A 231 11.73 3.14 23.83
N GLU A 232 12.98 3.01 24.26
CA GLU A 232 13.49 3.67 25.45
C GLU A 232 13.59 5.17 25.27
N LEU A 233 14.10 5.63 24.13
CA LEU A 233 14.37 7.03 23.81
C LEU A 233 13.11 7.80 23.37
N SER A 234 12.26 7.20 22.55
CA SER A 234 11.11 7.87 21.95
C SER A 234 9.74 7.39 22.46
N GLY A 235 9.71 6.32 23.30
CA GLY A 235 8.46 5.66 23.68
C GLY A 235 8.08 4.55 22.69
N VAL A 236 7.16 3.66 23.09
CA VAL A 236 6.82 2.49 22.26
C VAL A 236 6.17 2.92 20.94
N GLU A 237 5.23 3.85 20.96
CA GLU A 237 4.63 4.41 19.74
C GLU A 237 5.61 5.31 19.00
N GLY A 238 6.50 6.01 19.69
CA GLY A 238 7.56 6.82 19.09
C GLY A 238 8.55 6.04 18.23
N THR A 239 8.56 4.69 18.28
CA THR A 239 9.31 3.86 17.32
C THR A 239 8.90 4.13 15.86
N GLU A 240 7.81 4.83 15.61
CA GLU A 240 7.41 5.35 14.28
C GLU A 240 8.51 6.20 13.61
N GLU A 241 9.44 6.77 14.38
CA GLU A 241 10.61 7.49 13.84
C GLU A 241 11.37 6.70 12.77
N ILE A 242 11.38 5.35 12.83
CA ILE A 242 12.05 4.53 11.81
C ILE A 242 11.46 4.73 10.41
N MET A 243 10.22 5.19 10.28
CA MET A 243 9.60 5.51 8.99
C MET A 243 10.27 6.70 8.32
N TRP A 244 10.77 7.67 9.09
CA TRP A 244 11.51 8.81 8.55
C TRP A 244 12.84 8.37 7.92
N LEU A 245 13.42 7.25 8.38
CA LEU A 245 14.61 6.66 7.78
C LEU A 245 14.35 6.10 6.37
N VAL A 246 13.13 5.67 6.06
CA VAL A 246 12.77 5.26 4.68
C VAL A 246 12.88 6.47 3.75
N MET A 247 12.30 7.62 4.13
CA MET A 247 12.43 8.86 3.38
C MET A 247 13.91 9.26 3.23
N ARG A 248 14.66 9.30 4.34
CA ARG A 248 16.06 9.72 4.30
C ARG A 248 16.94 8.79 3.45
N GLY A 249 16.70 7.49 3.48
CA GLY A 249 17.38 6.50 2.64
C GLY A 249 17.08 6.65 1.15
N ALA A 250 15.89 7.18 0.80
CA ALA A 250 15.51 7.47 -0.58
C ALA A 250 16.17 8.74 -1.15
N LEU A 251 16.68 9.61 -0.30
CA LEU A 251 17.39 10.81 -0.73
C LEU A 251 18.88 10.54 -1.01
N SER A 252 19.53 11.47 -1.70
CA SER A 252 20.99 11.43 -1.89
C SER A 252 21.75 11.59 -0.57
N ALA A 253 23.02 11.24 -0.57
CA ALA A 253 23.88 11.44 0.59
C ALA A 253 23.87 12.90 1.04
N ASN A 254 23.96 13.82 0.08
CA ASN A 254 23.92 15.26 0.33
C ASN A 254 22.48 15.77 0.14
N VAL A 255 21.96 16.40 1.18
CA VAL A 255 20.66 17.07 1.19
C VAL A 255 20.81 18.50 1.71
N VAL A 256 19.91 19.39 1.30
CA VAL A 256 19.83 20.73 1.86
C VAL A 256 18.59 20.82 2.74
N LYS A 257 18.78 21.05 4.04
CA LYS A 257 17.69 21.31 4.96
C LYS A 257 17.10 22.69 4.65
N LYS A 258 15.85 22.71 4.20
CA LYS A 258 15.09 23.93 3.89
C LYS A 258 14.24 24.41 5.05
N HIS A 259 13.75 23.47 5.85
CA HIS A 259 12.90 23.75 7.00
C HIS A 259 13.04 22.67 8.07
N GLN A 260 12.91 23.08 9.32
CA GLN A 260 12.74 22.21 10.49
C GLN A 260 11.88 22.95 11.51
N GLY A 261 10.80 22.33 11.93
CA GLY A 261 9.94 22.79 13.02
C GLY A 261 9.74 21.71 14.07
N TYR A 262 9.51 22.12 15.31
CA TYR A 262 9.20 21.22 16.40
C TYR A 262 8.29 21.92 17.41
N TYR A 263 7.25 21.22 17.86
CA TYR A 263 6.35 21.70 18.89
C TYR A 263 5.78 20.52 19.69
N LEU A 264 5.75 20.62 21.00
CA LEU A 264 5.15 19.63 21.88
C LEU A 264 3.86 20.20 22.50
N PRO A 265 2.69 20.01 21.86
CA PRO A 265 1.43 20.56 22.37
C PRO A 265 0.88 19.76 23.54
N SER A 266 1.02 18.44 23.56
CA SER A 266 0.43 17.57 24.59
C SER A 266 1.13 16.20 24.66
N MET A 267 0.65 15.19 23.95
CA MET A 267 1.09 13.80 24.10
C MET A 267 2.21 13.42 23.13
N THR A 268 2.30 14.06 21.98
CA THR A 268 3.21 13.67 20.89
C THR A 268 4.06 14.86 20.47
N GLY A 269 5.36 14.65 20.31
CA GLY A 269 6.25 15.61 19.65
C GLY A 269 5.84 15.78 18.19
N ILE A 270 5.38 16.97 17.83
CA ILE A 270 5.01 17.31 16.45
C ILE A 270 6.20 17.98 15.78
N ALA A 271 6.66 17.39 14.69
CA ALA A 271 7.76 17.94 13.93
C ALA A 271 7.45 18.03 12.44
N THR A 272 8.15 18.93 11.79
CA THR A 272 8.10 19.16 10.33
C THR A 272 9.52 19.32 9.82
N LEU A 273 9.85 18.72 8.69
CA LEU A 273 11.18 18.79 8.10
C LEU A 273 11.08 18.80 6.57
N VAL A 274 11.86 19.63 5.90
CA VAL A 274 12.01 19.64 4.43
C VAL A 274 13.48 19.47 4.07
N LEU A 275 13.77 18.42 3.32
CA LEU A 275 15.09 18.13 2.79
C LEU A 275 15.06 18.16 1.26
N GLU A 276 15.77 19.08 0.65
CA GLU A 276 15.89 19.15 -0.81
C GLU A 276 17.04 18.24 -1.27
N ASN A 277 16.75 17.41 -2.27
CA ASN A 277 17.70 16.45 -2.79
C ASN A 277 18.78 17.14 -3.62
N GLN A 278 20.03 16.70 -3.46
CA GLN A 278 21.19 17.23 -4.18
C GLN A 278 21.81 16.17 -5.12
N ALA A 279 21.02 15.19 -5.53
CA ALA A 279 21.50 14.12 -6.40
C ALA A 279 21.86 14.66 -7.79
N GLY A 280 23.04 14.29 -8.27
CA GLY A 280 23.34 14.34 -9.71
C GLY A 280 22.53 13.27 -10.46
N ALA A 281 22.46 13.41 -11.78
CA ALA A 281 21.82 12.40 -12.62
C ALA A 281 22.47 11.02 -12.43
N VAL A 282 21.64 10.00 -12.25
CA VAL A 282 22.11 8.60 -12.18
C VAL A 282 22.58 8.19 -13.59
N PRO A 283 23.73 7.50 -13.74
CA PRO A 283 24.16 7.02 -15.04
C PRO A 283 23.13 6.13 -15.73
N LEU A 284 22.78 6.42 -16.97
CA LEU A 284 21.76 5.69 -17.75
C LEU A 284 22.01 4.19 -17.81
N ASP A 285 23.28 3.78 -17.94
CA ASP A 285 23.66 2.37 -18.02
C ASP A 285 23.29 1.61 -16.74
N ASN A 286 23.43 2.21 -15.56
CA ASN A 286 23.03 1.61 -14.30
C ASN A 286 21.50 1.42 -14.21
N MET A 287 20.75 2.36 -14.74
CA MET A 287 19.28 2.27 -14.79
C MET A 287 18.81 1.19 -15.75
N GLN A 288 19.46 1.03 -16.88
CA GLN A 288 19.15 -0.04 -17.83
C GLN A 288 19.44 -1.41 -17.23
N GLN A 289 20.60 -1.61 -16.62
CA GLN A 289 20.95 -2.85 -15.90
C GLN A 289 19.94 -3.19 -14.81
N HIS A 290 19.48 -2.18 -14.06
CA HIS A 290 18.46 -2.38 -13.03
C HIS A 290 17.12 -2.84 -13.62
N ARG A 291 16.66 -2.22 -14.72
CA ARG A 291 15.44 -2.64 -15.43
C ARG A 291 15.55 -4.06 -16.00
N GLU A 292 16.71 -4.44 -16.52
CA GLU A 292 16.98 -5.78 -17.01
C GLU A 292 16.94 -6.80 -15.86
N LYS A 293 17.50 -6.46 -14.68
CA LYS A 293 17.39 -7.27 -13.48
C LYS A 293 15.92 -7.46 -13.06
N MET A 294 15.13 -6.40 -13.00
CA MET A 294 13.71 -6.44 -12.65
C MET A 294 12.91 -7.34 -13.61
N ALA A 295 13.20 -7.28 -14.90
CA ALA A 295 12.47 -8.03 -15.91
C ALA A 295 12.87 -9.51 -15.96
N ARG A 296 14.08 -9.89 -15.53
CA ARG A 296 14.68 -11.20 -15.79
C ARG A 296 13.85 -12.37 -15.28
N GLU A 297 13.39 -12.31 -14.04
CA GLU A 297 12.68 -13.42 -13.38
C GLU A 297 11.30 -13.69 -14.02
N LEU A 298 10.68 -12.68 -14.57
CA LEU A 298 9.35 -12.76 -15.19
C LEU A 298 9.41 -12.74 -16.73
N ALA A 299 10.61 -12.67 -17.31
CA ALA A 299 10.79 -12.54 -18.75
C ALA A 299 10.11 -13.69 -19.50
N GLY A 300 9.13 -13.35 -20.32
CA GLY A 300 8.43 -14.31 -21.18
C GLY A 300 7.24 -15.02 -20.52
N ILE A 301 6.99 -14.87 -19.21
CA ILE A 301 5.85 -15.54 -18.55
C ILE A 301 4.51 -15.16 -19.17
N GLU A 302 4.33 -13.90 -19.55
CA GLU A 302 3.09 -13.41 -20.18
C GLU A 302 2.94 -13.88 -21.64
N LYS A 303 4.03 -14.39 -22.23
CA LYS A 303 4.07 -14.88 -23.63
C LYS A 303 3.85 -16.39 -23.72
N LEU A 304 3.69 -17.10 -22.59
CA LEU A 304 3.43 -18.54 -22.60
C LEU A 304 2.06 -18.81 -23.22
N PRO A 305 1.97 -19.54 -24.36
CA PRO A 305 0.70 -19.79 -25.05
C PRO A 305 -0.33 -20.46 -24.13
N GLY A 306 -1.53 -19.91 -24.10
CA GLY A 306 -2.64 -20.45 -23.30
C GLY A 306 -2.48 -20.28 -21.79
N SER A 307 -1.53 -19.46 -21.35
CA SER A 307 -1.32 -19.12 -19.94
C SER A 307 -1.75 -17.68 -19.65
N TYR A 308 -2.29 -17.47 -18.46
CA TYR A 308 -2.78 -16.15 -18.02
C TYR A 308 -2.26 -15.88 -16.62
N PRO A 309 -0.99 -15.47 -16.45
CA PRO A 309 -0.40 -15.19 -15.15
C PRO A 309 -1.23 -14.16 -14.37
N PHE A 310 -1.44 -14.41 -13.10
CA PHE A 310 -2.24 -13.52 -12.22
C PHE A 310 -1.38 -12.36 -11.75
N THR A 311 -1.15 -11.39 -12.64
CA THR A 311 -0.36 -10.19 -12.36
C THR A 311 -1.11 -9.22 -11.44
N GLN A 312 -0.40 -8.24 -10.86
CA GLN A 312 -1.01 -7.17 -10.07
C GLN A 312 -2.07 -6.39 -10.86
N GLN A 313 -1.83 -6.13 -12.16
CA GLN A 313 -2.83 -5.49 -13.02
C GLN A 313 -4.09 -6.35 -13.15
N ARG A 314 -3.93 -7.65 -13.44
CA ARG A 314 -5.09 -8.56 -13.50
C ARG A 314 -5.84 -8.64 -12.18
N SER A 315 -5.10 -8.67 -11.06
CA SER A 315 -5.70 -8.66 -9.72
C SER A 315 -6.55 -7.42 -9.49
N LEU A 316 -6.06 -6.25 -9.89
CA LEU A 316 -6.79 -4.98 -9.78
C LEU A 316 -8.04 -4.97 -10.68
N ASP A 317 -7.88 -5.32 -11.96
CA ASP A 317 -8.97 -5.29 -12.96
C ASP A 317 -10.10 -6.26 -12.63
N SER A 318 -9.79 -7.41 -12.00
CA SER A 318 -10.73 -8.47 -11.66
C SER A 318 -11.09 -8.54 -10.16
N LEU A 319 -10.67 -7.56 -9.36
CA LEU A 319 -10.82 -7.58 -7.90
C LEU A 319 -12.27 -7.79 -7.47
N ARG A 320 -13.21 -7.07 -8.08
CA ARG A 320 -14.64 -7.18 -7.81
C ARG A 320 -15.17 -8.59 -8.07
N LEU A 321 -14.86 -9.16 -9.24
CA LEU A 321 -15.24 -10.53 -9.58
C LEU A 321 -14.64 -11.54 -8.59
N ASN A 322 -13.35 -11.45 -8.30
CA ASN A 322 -12.69 -12.36 -7.38
C ASN A 322 -13.22 -12.23 -5.94
N ARG A 323 -13.57 -11.03 -5.48
CA ARG A 323 -14.25 -10.85 -4.19
C ARG A 323 -15.62 -11.49 -4.15
N PHE A 324 -16.39 -11.35 -5.23
CA PHE A 324 -17.69 -12.03 -5.36
C PHE A 324 -17.51 -13.55 -5.28
N LEU A 325 -16.60 -14.12 -6.06
CA LEU A 325 -16.32 -15.57 -6.04
C LEU A 325 -15.82 -16.04 -4.67
N HIS A 326 -14.99 -15.21 -4.00
CA HIS A 326 -14.45 -15.54 -2.68
C HIS A 326 -15.55 -15.66 -1.60
N GLN A 327 -16.66 -14.92 -1.69
CA GLN A 327 -17.76 -15.06 -0.76
C GLN A 327 -18.36 -16.49 -0.77
N LEU A 328 -18.25 -17.22 -1.88
CA LEU A 328 -18.78 -18.57 -2.02
C LEU A 328 -18.04 -19.63 -1.18
N ILE A 329 -16.94 -19.29 -0.51
CA ILE A 329 -16.32 -20.14 0.51
C ILE A 329 -17.17 -20.23 1.78
N GLN A 330 -18.11 -19.30 1.98
CA GLN A 330 -18.98 -19.25 3.15
C GLN A 330 -20.33 -19.92 2.89
N PRO A 331 -20.90 -20.64 3.87
CA PRO A 331 -22.18 -21.34 3.67
C PRO A 331 -23.34 -20.41 3.29
N GLY A 332 -23.54 -19.31 4.02
CA GLY A 332 -24.63 -18.37 3.77
C GLY A 332 -24.65 -17.78 2.36
N PRO A 333 -23.55 -17.20 1.85
CA PRO A 333 -23.44 -16.77 0.45
C PRO A 333 -23.69 -17.89 -0.57
N ARG A 334 -23.22 -19.13 -0.33
CA ARG A 334 -23.51 -20.27 -1.24
C ARG A 334 -24.99 -20.52 -1.38
N GLU A 335 -25.72 -20.54 -0.28
CA GLU A 335 -27.17 -20.75 -0.28
C GLU A 335 -27.88 -19.59 -1.00
N ARG A 336 -27.52 -18.35 -0.72
CA ARG A 336 -28.08 -17.20 -1.45
C ARG A 336 -27.82 -17.28 -2.94
N PHE A 337 -26.60 -17.67 -3.33
CA PHE A 337 -26.24 -17.80 -4.76
C PHE A 337 -27.09 -18.85 -5.49
N ARG A 338 -27.39 -19.98 -4.82
CA ARG A 338 -28.27 -21.03 -5.37
C ARG A 338 -29.72 -20.57 -5.53
N HIS A 339 -30.19 -19.72 -4.63
CA HIS A 339 -31.59 -19.26 -4.61
C HIS A 339 -31.80 -18.02 -5.46
N ASP A 340 -30.90 -17.06 -5.41
CA ASP A 340 -31.01 -15.78 -6.10
C ASP A 340 -29.61 -15.22 -6.45
N ALA A 341 -29.03 -15.72 -7.54
CA ALA A 341 -27.76 -15.26 -8.05
C ALA A 341 -27.80 -13.78 -8.50
N GLU A 342 -28.93 -13.33 -9.04
CA GLU A 342 -29.10 -11.97 -9.57
C GLU A 342 -29.05 -10.92 -8.45
N ALA A 343 -29.69 -11.17 -7.32
CA ALA A 343 -29.58 -10.29 -6.16
C ALA A 343 -28.13 -10.18 -5.67
N MET A 344 -27.37 -11.29 -5.68
CA MET A 344 -25.95 -11.28 -5.32
C MET A 344 -25.08 -10.55 -6.33
N PHE A 345 -25.35 -10.66 -7.63
CA PHE A 345 -24.64 -9.89 -8.66
C PHE A 345 -24.84 -8.39 -8.48
N ASN A 346 -26.07 -7.97 -8.21
CA ASN A 346 -26.43 -6.57 -7.95
C ASN A 346 -25.75 -6.05 -6.67
N ALA A 347 -25.78 -6.82 -5.59
CA ALA A 347 -25.13 -6.46 -4.32
C ALA A 347 -23.61 -6.33 -4.45
N ALA A 348 -23.00 -7.18 -5.28
CA ALA A 348 -21.55 -7.12 -5.58
C ALA A 348 -21.21 -6.09 -6.68
N GLN A 349 -22.21 -5.41 -7.25
CA GLN A 349 -22.07 -4.43 -8.35
C GLN A 349 -21.30 -5.00 -9.55
N LEU A 350 -21.51 -6.28 -9.88
CA LEU A 350 -20.87 -6.89 -11.03
C LEU A 350 -21.30 -6.21 -12.33
N SER A 351 -20.36 -6.07 -13.27
CA SER A 351 -20.67 -5.57 -14.61
C SER A 351 -21.52 -6.58 -15.40
N ALA A 352 -22.23 -6.10 -16.40
CA ALA A 352 -23.02 -6.97 -17.28
C ALA A 352 -22.18 -8.09 -17.90
N ARG A 353 -20.92 -7.82 -18.24
CA ARG A 353 -19.97 -8.82 -18.77
C ARG A 353 -19.63 -9.89 -17.73
N GLU A 354 -19.35 -9.51 -16.50
CA GLU A 354 -19.05 -10.45 -15.41
C GLU A 354 -20.25 -11.34 -15.09
N CYS A 355 -21.44 -10.75 -15.01
CA CYS A 355 -22.69 -11.50 -14.82
C CYS A 355 -22.91 -12.53 -15.93
N GLU A 356 -22.73 -12.13 -17.18
CA GLU A 356 -22.95 -13.02 -18.35
C GLU A 356 -21.97 -14.18 -18.37
N MET A 357 -20.68 -13.95 -18.13
CA MET A 357 -19.69 -15.02 -18.03
C MET A 357 -20.03 -16.03 -16.94
N ILE A 358 -20.55 -15.58 -15.80
CA ILE A 358 -20.97 -16.46 -14.69
C ILE A 358 -22.23 -17.25 -15.09
N ARG A 359 -23.25 -16.60 -15.64
CA ARG A 359 -24.52 -17.27 -16.07
C ARG A 359 -24.27 -18.35 -17.10
N GLN A 360 -23.41 -18.06 -18.10
CA GLN A 360 -23.04 -18.99 -19.16
C GLN A 360 -22.03 -20.04 -18.71
N ARG A 361 -21.50 -19.93 -17.50
CA ARG A 361 -20.40 -20.82 -17.03
C ARG A 361 -19.22 -20.79 -17.99
N ASP A 362 -18.93 -19.61 -18.57
CA ASP A 362 -17.82 -19.46 -19.52
C ASP A 362 -16.49 -19.43 -18.78
N TRP A 363 -16.05 -20.60 -18.34
CA TRP A 363 -14.85 -20.83 -17.56
C TRP A 363 -13.60 -20.25 -18.23
N ARG A 364 -13.54 -20.36 -19.55
CA ARG A 364 -12.40 -19.87 -20.33
C ARG A 364 -12.34 -18.35 -20.30
N SER A 365 -13.45 -17.68 -20.59
CA SER A 365 -13.52 -16.22 -20.54
C SER A 365 -13.33 -15.67 -19.12
N LEU A 366 -13.82 -16.36 -18.10
CA LEU A 366 -13.58 -16.00 -16.70
C LEU A 366 -12.08 -16.02 -16.36
N ILE A 367 -11.33 -17.06 -16.76
CA ILE A 367 -9.87 -17.12 -16.59
C ILE A 367 -9.18 -16.02 -17.39
N GLN A 368 -9.57 -15.80 -18.63
CA GLN A 368 -8.99 -14.75 -19.47
C GLN A 368 -9.25 -13.35 -18.92
N TYR A 369 -10.41 -13.15 -18.32
CA TYR A 369 -10.77 -11.88 -17.65
C TYR A 369 -9.94 -11.63 -16.40
N GLY A 370 -9.55 -12.66 -15.65
CA GLY A 370 -8.73 -12.57 -14.45
C GLY A 370 -9.32 -13.25 -13.21
N ALA A 371 -10.33 -14.10 -13.38
CA ALA A 371 -10.79 -14.92 -12.25
C ALA A 371 -9.69 -15.88 -11.81
N SER A 372 -9.49 -16.02 -10.51
CA SER A 372 -8.61 -17.05 -9.96
C SER A 372 -9.23 -18.43 -10.16
N PHE A 373 -8.44 -19.37 -10.69
CA PHE A 373 -8.88 -20.76 -10.86
C PHE A 373 -9.40 -21.36 -9.54
N PHE A 374 -8.72 -21.11 -8.42
CA PHE A 374 -9.11 -21.62 -7.11
C PHE A 374 -10.47 -21.09 -6.62
N LEU A 375 -10.89 -19.91 -7.08
CA LEU A 375 -12.22 -19.39 -6.80
C LEU A 375 -13.27 -19.96 -7.76
N LEU A 376 -12.91 -20.21 -9.01
CA LEU A 376 -13.79 -20.91 -9.96
C LEU A 376 -14.12 -22.32 -9.52
N GLU A 377 -13.18 -23.05 -8.91
CA GLU A 377 -13.46 -24.35 -8.28
C GLU A 377 -14.54 -24.25 -7.19
N LYS A 378 -14.52 -23.16 -6.37
CA LYS A 378 -15.54 -22.94 -5.33
C LYS A 378 -16.91 -22.72 -5.98
N MET A 379 -16.98 -21.88 -7.00
CA MET A 379 -18.22 -21.67 -7.75
C MET A 379 -18.67 -22.97 -8.42
N GLY A 380 -17.77 -23.74 -9.04
CA GLY A 380 -18.05 -25.04 -9.63
C GLY A 380 -18.73 -25.98 -8.65
N ALA A 381 -18.19 -26.12 -7.45
CA ALA A 381 -18.77 -26.94 -6.39
C ALA A 381 -20.19 -26.49 -5.98
N VAL A 382 -20.46 -25.18 -6.01
CA VAL A 382 -21.79 -24.62 -5.66
C VAL A 382 -22.84 -24.95 -6.74
N ILE A 383 -22.44 -24.97 -8.02
CA ILE A 383 -23.36 -25.17 -9.16
C ILE A 383 -23.29 -26.57 -9.76
N GLY A 384 -22.56 -27.50 -9.13
CA GLY A 384 -22.47 -28.91 -9.54
C GLY A 384 -21.56 -29.14 -10.76
N ALA A 385 -20.56 -28.28 -11.00
CA ALA A 385 -19.53 -28.52 -12.01
C ALA A 385 -18.26 -29.09 -11.34
N SER A 386 -17.74 -30.18 -11.86
CA SER A 386 -16.48 -30.76 -11.36
C SER A 386 -15.27 -29.97 -11.86
N ASN A 387 -14.13 -30.11 -11.18
CA ASN A 387 -12.87 -29.51 -11.64
C ASN A 387 -12.49 -29.98 -13.04
N LEU A 388 -12.81 -31.24 -13.38
CA LEU A 388 -12.53 -31.81 -14.71
C LEU A 388 -13.37 -31.16 -15.80
N ASP A 389 -14.64 -30.83 -15.52
CA ASP A 389 -15.49 -30.07 -16.44
C ASP A 389 -14.89 -28.68 -16.70
N ILE A 390 -14.42 -28.03 -15.64
CA ILE A 390 -13.76 -26.71 -15.75
C ILE A 390 -12.48 -26.80 -16.57
N TYR A 391 -11.63 -27.80 -16.32
CA TYR A 391 -10.39 -28.01 -17.10
C TYR A 391 -10.66 -28.28 -18.58
N ALA A 392 -11.62 -29.15 -18.91
CA ALA A 392 -12.00 -29.44 -20.26
C ALA A 392 -12.52 -28.19 -20.98
N ALA A 393 -13.42 -27.45 -20.36
CA ALA A 393 -13.96 -26.19 -20.89
C ALA A 393 -12.86 -25.15 -21.12
N MET A 394 -11.92 -24.95 -20.19
CA MET A 394 -10.79 -24.05 -20.39
C MET A 394 -9.92 -24.42 -21.59
N ARG A 395 -9.76 -25.71 -21.86
CA ARG A 395 -9.05 -26.19 -23.04
C ARG A 395 -9.88 -26.12 -24.34
N GLY A 396 -11.19 -25.91 -24.23
CA GLY A 396 -12.10 -25.91 -25.37
C GLY A 396 -12.33 -27.30 -25.98
N ILE A 397 -12.28 -28.35 -25.16
CA ILE A 397 -12.50 -29.73 -25.52
C ILE A 397 -13.59 -30.36 -24.64
N SER A 398 -14.15 -31.50 -25.07
CA SER A 398 -15.10 -32.23 -24.23
C SER A 398 -14.40 -32.87 -23.01
N LEU A 399 -15.18 -33.21 -21.97
CA LEU A 399 -14.67 -33.92 -20.80
C LEU A 399 -14.10 -35.30 -21.24
N GLU A 400 -14.77 -35.99 -22.17
CA GLU A 400 -14.31 -37.26 -22.69
C GLU A 400 -12.93 -37.16 -23.35
N GLU A 401 -12.74 -36.15 -24.22
CA GLU A 401 -11.44 -35.88 -24.86
C GLU A 401 -10.36 -35.50 -23.83
N PHE A 402 -10.75 -34.69 -22.82
CA PHE A 402 -9.83 -34.35 -21.74
C PHE A 402 -9.36 -35.60 -20.98
N MET A 403 -10.29 -36.51 -20.64
CA MET A 403 -9.98 -37.76 -19.92
C MET A 403 -9.06 -38.66 -20.70
N LYS A 404 -9.15 -38.73 -22.05
CA LYS A 404 -8.22 -39.49 -22.89
C LYS A 404 -6.78 -39.03 -22.76
N THR A 405 -6.52 -37.82 -22.29
CA THR A 405 -5.18 -37.28 -22.04
C THR A 405 -4.63 -37.62 -20.65
N ARG A 406 -5.40 -38.35 -19.84
CA ARG A 406 -5.06 -38.71 -18.44
C ARG A 406 -4.85 -40.20 -18.31
N ASN A 407 -3.84 -40.58 -17.53
CA ASN A 407 -3.58 -41.97 -17.18
C ASN A 407 -4.27 -42.41 -15.87
N GLN A 408 -5.24 -41.60 -15.42
CA GLN A 408 -5.90 -41.80 -14.12
C GLN A 408 -7.26 -42.43 -14.28
N GLN A 409 -7.48 -43.48 -13.51
CA GLN A 409 -8.80 -44.10 -13.36
C GLN A 409 -9.57 -43.53 -12.17
N VAL A 410 -8.85 -42.83 -11.29
CA VAL A 410 -9.44 -42.20 -10.10
C VAL A 410 -9.38 -40.66 -10.26
N THR A 411 -10.54 -40.04 -10.15
CA THR A 411 -10.69 -38.57 -10.16
C THR A 411 -11.33 -38.13 -8.86
N TYR A 412 -10.89 -37.01 -8.33
CA TYR A 412 -11.48 -36.40 -7.14
C TYR A 412 -11.56 -34.88 -7.29
N SER A 413 -12.52 -34.26 -6.66
CA SER A 413 -12.60 -32.82 -6.51
C SER A 413 -12.24 -32.44 -5.08
N VAL A 414 -11.38 -31.44 -4.90
CA VAL A 414 -11.06 -30.88 -3.59
C VAL A 414 -12.11 -29.86 -3.15
N ALA A 415 -12.98 -29.42 -4.04
CA ALA A 415 -14.06 -28.49 -3.79
C ALA A 415 -15.40 -29.25 -3.70
N GLY A 416 -15.83 -29.51 -2.49
CA GLY A 416 -17.10 -30.19 -2.19
C GLY A 416 -16.94 -31.62 -1.67
N LYS A 417 -17.87 -32.04 -0.80
CA LYS A 417 -18.03 -33.45 -0.44
C LYS A 417 -18.81 -34.10 -1.58
N GLU A 418 -18.29 -35.16 -2.16
CA GLU A 418 -19.09 -36.05 -3.01
C GLU A 418 -20.23 -36.61 -2.18
N ASP A 419 -21.44 -36.50 -2.67
CA ASP A 419 -22.58 -37.26 -2.13
C ASP A 419 -22.30 -38.74 -2.40
N GLN A 420 -21.80 -39.45 -1.39
CA GLN A 420 -21.51 -40.88 -1.47
C GLN A 420 -22.79 -41.77 -1.53
N THR A 421 -23.94 -41.19 -1.87
CA THR A 421 -25.23 -41.88 -1.91
C THR A 421 -25.77 -42.25 -3.28
N ALA A 422 -24.93 -42.12 -4.33
CA ALA A 422 -25.29 -42.63 -5.65
C ALA A 422 -24.50 -43.94 -5.96
N LYS A 423 -24.95 -45.04 -5.39
CA LYS A 423 -24.73 -46.39 -5.95
C LYS A 423 -26.05 -46.95 -6.44
#